data_fb75cbdce5afa7bf60878802fe33ae84
#
_entry.id   fb75cbdce5afa7bf60878802fe33ae84
#
_cell.length_a   1.000
_cell.length_b   1.000
_cell.length_c   1.000
_cell.angle_alpha   90.00
_cell.angle_beta   90.00
_cell.angle_gamma   90.00
#
_symmetry.space_group_name_H-M   'P 1'
#
loop_
_entity.id
_entity.type
_entity.pdbx_description
1 polymer ?
#
loop_
_entity_poly.entity_id
_entity_poly.type
_entity_poly.pdbx_seq_one_letter_code
_entity_poly.pdbx_strand_id
1 'polypeptide(L)'
;ARAYNTVTPASGRILSGGVEATALHRPKRFFGAARNIEEGGSLTIIATALIETGSRMDEVIFEEFKGTGNMELVLDRKMAERRIFPAIDINRSGTRKEDLLLGEDELNRVWILRKLLSSLNPGDAMEFLLDKMRVTKTNQEFFQSMNS
;
A
#
# COMPACT_ATOMS: atom_id res chain seq x y z
N ALA A 1 15.38 -6.98 4.89
CA ALA A 1 15.14 -8.40 4.62
C ALA A 1 16.30 -9.05 3.88
N ARG A 2 16.77 -8.54 2.72
CA ARG A 2 17.89 -9.12 1.95
C ARG A 2 19.16 -9.27 2.81
N ALA A 3 19.54 -8.25 3.58
CA ALA A 3 20.70 -8.31 4.46
C ALA A 3 20.59 -9.43 5.51
N TYR A 4 19.40 -9.61 6.08
CA TYR A 4 19.17 -10.73 7.01
C TYR A 4 19.29 -12.08 6.31
N ASN A 5 18.78 -12.19 5.07
CA ASN A 5 18.92 -13.43 4.31
C ASN A 5 20.38 -13.79 4.04
N THR A 6 21.24 -12.78 3.79
CA THR A 6 22.67 -12.99 3.53
C THR A 6 23.41 -13.52 4.76
N VAL A 7 23.05 -13.08 5.96
CA VAL A 7 23.76 -13.45 7.20
C VAL A 7 23.12 -14.60 7.98
N THR A 8 21.92 -15.03 7.58
CA THR A 8 21.22 -16.14 8.22
C THR A 8 21.87 -17.47 7.80
N PRO A 9 22.28 -18.33 8.76
CA PRO A 9 22.78 -19.64 8.42
C PRO A 9 21.74 -20.47 7.65
N ALA A 10 22.21 -21.26 6.70
CA ALA A 10 21.36 -22.16 5.93
C ALA A 10 20.67 -23.18 6.85
N SER A 11 19.36 -23.15 6.93
CA SER A 11 18.57 -24.08 7.75
C SER A 11 18.05 -25.28 6.93
N GLY A 12 18.23 -25.26 5.61
CA GLY A 12 17.66 -26.23 4.68
C GLY A 12 16.17 -26.03 4.41
N ARG A 13 15.54 -24.97 4.98
CA ARG A 13 14.16 -24.59 4.75
C ARG A 13 14.11 -23.29 3.95
N ILE A 14 14.24 -23.43 2.63
CA ILE A 14 14.25 -22.30 1.72
C ILE A 14 12.85 -22.05 1.21
N LEU A 15 12.38 -20.80 1.32
CA LEU A 15 11.23 -20.31 0.59
C LEU A 15 11.60 -20.14 -0.90
N SER A 16 10.63 -19.94 -1.76
CA SER A 16 10.89 -19.62 -3.16
C SER A 16 11.86 -18.42 -3.29
N GLY A 17 12.65 -18.37 -4.37
CA GLY A 17 13.56 -17.25 -4.65
C GLY A 17 14.83 -17.20 -3.79
N GLY A 18 15.21 -18.30 -3.13
CA GLY A 18 16.43 -18.37 -2.32
C GLY A 18 16.35 -17.64 -0.98
N VAL A 19 15.15 -17.43 -0.46
CA VAL A 19 14.91 -16.80 0.86
C VAL A 19 14.88 -17.88 1.94
N GLU A 20 15.77 -17.80 2.91
CA GLU A 20 15.72 -18.64 4.11
C GLU A 20 14.47 -18.33 4.94
N ALA A 21 13.71 -19.37 5.32
CA ALA A 21 12.46 -19.20 6.05
C ALA A 21 12.61 -18.40 7.35
N THR A 22 13.73 -18.57 8.05
CA THR A 22 14.02 -17.90 9.31
C THR A 22 14.56 -16.48 9.15
N ALA A 23 15.07 -16.13 7.96
CA ALA A 23 15.67 -14.82 7.68
C ALA A 23 14.68 -13.66 7.83
N LEU A 24 13.41 -13.92 7.59
CA LEU A 24 12.37 -12.90 7.65
C LEU A 24 11.75 -12.70 9.04
N HIS A 25 12.05 -13.55 10.02
CA HIS A 25 11.44 -13.46 11.36
C HIS A 25 11.71 -12.12 12.04
N ARG A 26 12.97 -11.66 12.09
CA ARG A 26 13.32 -10.37 12.72
C ARG A 26 12.74 -9.17 11.95
N PRO A 27 12.91 -9.06 10.61
CA PRO A 27 12.27 -8.00 9.84
C PRO A 27 10.75 -7.96 10.00
N LYS A 28 10.07 -9.11 9.97
CA LYS A 28 8.61 -9.19 10.19
C LYS A 28 8.21 -8.73 11.59
N ARG A 29 8.94 -9.16 12.62
CA ARG A 29 8.69 -8.73 14.00
C ARG A 29 8.88 -7.23 14.16
N PHE A 30 9.92 -6.67 13.55
CA PHE A 30 10.15 -5.23 13.53
C PHE A 30 8.99 -4.48 12.83
N PHE A 31 8.61 -4.89 11.64
CA PHE A 31 7.51 -4.27 10.90
C PHE A 31 6.16 -4.44 11.62
N GLY A 32 5.91 -5.58 12.24
CA GLY A 32 4.71 -5.87 13.03
C GLY A 32 4.69 -5.19 14.41
N ALA A 33 5.70 -4.39 14.77
CA ALA A 33 5.73 -3.66 16.04
C ALA A 33 4.86 -2.39 16.04
N ALA A 34 4.41 -1.93 14.86
CA ALA A 34 3.53 -0.76 14.73
C ALA A 34 2.24 -0.96 15.53
N ARG A 35 1.90 0.01 16.39
CA ARG A 35 0.74 -0.06 17.30
C ARG A 35 0.41 1.28 17.93
N ASN A 36 -0.82 1.41 18.43
CA ASN A 36 -1.15 2.43 19.42
C ASN A 36 -0.63 2.00 20.79
N ILE A 37 -0.23 2.97 21.61
CA ILE A 37 0.32 2.77 22.96
C ILE A 37 -0.75 3.16 23.96
N GLU A 38 -0.99 2.33 24.98
CA GLU A 38 -2.07 2.54 25.97
C GLU A 38 -1.91 3.83 26.74
N GLU A 39 -0.67 4.22 27.10
CA GLU A 39 -0.37 5.46 27.80
C GLU A 39 -0.43 6.70 26.89
N GLY A 40 -0.77 6.53 25.63
CA GLY A 40 -0.88 7.58 24.63
C GLY A 40 0.22 7.56 23.57
N GLY A 41 -0.13 8.08 22.39
CA GLY A 41 0.74 8.07 21.22
C GLY A 41 0.66 6.79 20.40
N SER A 42 1.51 6.71 19.39
CA SER A 42 1.56 5.55 18.49
C SER A 42 2.95 5.36 17.90
N LEU A 43 3.26 4.12 17.53
CA LEU A 43 4.40 3.79 16.70
C LEU A 43 3.91 3.51 15.28
N THR A 44 4.26 4.40 14.36
CA THR A 44 4.00 4.23 12.93
C THR A 44 5.27 3.80 12.22
N ILE A 45 5.19 2.77 11.38
CA ILE A 45 6.32 2.29 10.59
C ILE A 45 5.95 2.39 9.11
N ILE A 46 6.73 3.16 8.37
CA ILE A 46 6.64 3.26 6.92
C ILE A 46 7.81 2.48 6.31
N ALA A 47 7.49 1.46 5.54
CA ALA A 47 8.48 0.63 4.88
C ALA A 47 8.28 0.69 3.36
N THR A 48 9.38 0.69 2.62
CA THR A 48 9.36 0.58 1.16
C THR A 48 9.73 -0.82 0.73
N ALA A 49 9.06 -1.33 -0.31
CA ALA A 49 9.40 -2.58 -0.96
C ALA A 49 9.54 -2.35 -2.47
N LEU A 50 10.54 -2.94 -3.07
CA LEU A 50 10.71 -2.94 -4.52
C LEU A 50 10.02 -4.16 -5.11
N ILE A 51 9.18 -3.93 -6.12
CA ILE A 51 8.51 -4.95 -6.91
C ILE A 51 8.89 -4.80 -8.39
N GLU A 52 8.63 -5.84 -9.18
CA GLU A 52 8.93 -5.83 -10.63
C GLU A 52 10.41 -5.56 -10.93
N THR A 53 11.30 -6.06 -10.10
CA THR A 53 12.76 -5.93 -10.25
C THR A 53 13.37 -7.03 -11.12
N GLY A 54 12.58 -8.02 -11.52
CA GLY A 54 13.06 -9.27 -12.14
C GLY A 54 13.69 -10.24 -11.13
N SER A 55 13.75 -9.89 -9.84
CA SER A 55 14.27 -10.75 -8.78
C SER A 55 13.14 -11.51 -8.09
N ARG A 56 13.17 -12.84 -8.19
CA ARG A 56 12.22 -13.71 -7.47
C ARG A 56 12.29 -13.53 -5.95
N MET A 57 13.47 -13.21 -5.42
CA MET A 57 13.65 -12.91 -4.00
C MET A 57 12.84 -11.69 -3.57
N ASP A 58 12.82 -10.63 -4.36
CA ASP A 58 12.06 -9.41 -4.04
C ASP A 58 10.55 -9.67 -4.02
N GLU A 59 10.07 -10.46 -4.96
CA GLU A 59 8.66 -10.88 -5.00
C GLU A 59 8.28 -11.66 -3.73
N VAL A 60 9.09 -12.64 -3.35
CA VAL A 60 8.85 -13.44 -2.13
C VAL A 60 8.88 -12.57 -0.88
N ILE A 61 9.87 -11.69 -0.76
CA ILE A 61 9.96 -10.76 0.37
C ILE A 61 8.71 -9.87 0.43
N PHE A 62 8.29 -9.30 -0.68
CA PHE A 62 7.09 -8.46 -0.75
C PHE A 62 5.84 -9.22 -0.28
N GLU A 63 5.58 -10.40 -0.83
CA GLU A 63 4.42 -11.22 -0.47
C GLU A 63 4.43 -11.60 1.02
N GLU A 64 5.61 -11.92 1.56
CA GLU A 64 5.77 -12.27 2.98
C GLU A 64 5.51 -11.09 3.94
N PHE A 65 5.74 -9.85 3.50
CA PHE A 65 5.45 -8.64 4.28
C PHE A 65 4.04 -8.09 4.08
N LYS A 66 3.42 -8.35 2.93
CA LYS A 66 2.09 -7.86 2.56
C LYS A 66 1.03 -8.18 3.62
N GLY A 67 1.10 -9.36 4.22
CA GLY A 67 0.19 -9.77 5.31
C GLY A 67 0.41 -9.07 6.65
N THR A 68 1.54 -8.38 6.85
CA THR A 68 1.92 -7.75 8.11
C THR A 68 1.52 -6.27 8.18
N GLY A 69 1.49 -5.57 7.05
CA GLY A 69 1.15 -4.14 6.98
C GLY A 69 -0.35 -3.87 7.09
N ASN A 70 -0.70 -2.68 7.55
CA ASN A 70 -2.09 -2.21 7.66
C ASN A 70 -2.54 -1.42 6.43
N MET A 71 -1.60 -0.85 5.69
CA MET A 71 -1.84 -0.06 4.48
C MET A 71 -0.82 -0.44 3.42
N GLU A 72 -1.25 -0.44 2.19
CA GLU A 72 -0.42 -0.69 1.02
C GLU A 72 -0.66 0.44 0.01
N LEU A 73 0.42 1.11 -0.39
CA LEU A 73 0.42 2.11 -1.45
C LEU A 73 1.24 1.57 -2.61
N VAL A 74 0.59 1.26 -3.70
CA VAL A 74 1.20 0.69 -4.90
C VAL A 74 1.46 1.78 -5.92
N LEU A 75 2.70 1.88 -6.39
CA LEU A 75 3.08 2.79 -7.47
C LEU A 75 3.09 2.04 -8.81
N ASP A 76 2.72 2.73 -9.87
CA ASP A 76 2.71 2.20 -11.23
C ASP A 76 3.76 2.88 -12.11
N ARG A 77 4.65 2.07 -12.68
CA ARG A 77 5.74 2.56 -13.54
C ARG A 77 5.22 3.21 -14.83
N LYS A 78 4.18 2.65 -15.43
CA LYS A 78 3.62 3.15 -16.69
C LYS A 78 3.04 4.55 -16.52
N MET A 79 2.41 4.84 -15.37
CA MET A 79 1.97 6.20 -15.05
C MET A 79 3.15 7.16 -14.93
N ALA A 80 4.22 6.77 -14.25
CA ALA A 80 5.41 7.60 -14.11
C ALA A 80 6.07 7.88 -15.49
N GLU A 81 6.14 6.91 -16.39
CA GLU A 81 6.61 7.05 -17.76
C GLU A 81 5.75 8.03 -18.57
N ARG A 82 4.44 8.02 -18.35
CA ARG A 82 3.47 8.97 -18.93
C ARG A 82 3.43 10.33 -18.23
N ARG A 83 4.25 10.55 -17.19
CA ARG A 83 4.28 11.78 -16.39
C ARG A 83 2.98 12.06 -15.63
N ILE A 84 2.21 11.03 -15.30
CA ILE A 84 1.05 11.13 -14.43
C ILE A 84 1.53 11.00 -12.99
N PHE A 85 1.40 12.07 -12.20
CA PHE A 85 1.84 12.11 -10.81
C PHE A 85 0.73 12.65 -9.89
N PRO A 86 0.58 12.04 -8.67
CA PRO A 86 1.32 10.91 -8.15
C PRO A 86 1.02 9.63 -8.92
N ALA A 87 2.04 8.82 -9.20
CA ALA A 87 1.92 7.58 -9.99
C ALA A 87 1.37 6.43 -9.14
N ILE A 88 0.22 6.62 -8.51
CA ILE A 88 -0.41 5.68 -7.57
C ILE A 88 -1.46 4.85 -8.29
N ASP A 89 -1.33 3.53 -8.23
CA ASP A 89 -2.40 2.62 -8.60
C ASP A 89 -3.45 2.58 -7.48
N ILE A 90 -4.54 3.33 -7.67
CA ILE A 90 -5.61 3.47 -6.69
C ILE A 90 -6.32 2.14 -6.45
N ASN A 91 -6.50 1.33 -7.49
CA ASN A 91 -7.22 0.07 -7.40
C ASN A 91 -6.46 -0.99 -6.61
N ARG A 92 -5.13 -0.95 -6.65
CA ARG A 92 -4.25 -1.85 -5.90
C ARG A 92 -3.83 -1.30 -4.54
N SER A 93 -4.08 -0.03 -4.28
CA SER A 93 -3.77 0.63 -3.01
C SER A 93 -4.96 0.59 -2.06
N GLY A 94 -4.69 0.51 -0.76
CA GLY A 94 -5.77 0.51 0.22
C GLY A 94 -5.25 0.40 1.65
N THR A 95 -6.16 0.59 2.60
CA THR A 95 -5.91 0.38 4.02
C THR A 95 -6.89 -0.62 4.59
N ARG A 96 -6.46 -1.37 5.61
CA ARG A 96 -7.34 -2.28 6.33
C ARG A 96 -8.21 -1.49 7.29
N LYS A 97 -9.43 -1.97 7.49
CA LYS A 97 -10.39 -1.40 8.46
C LYS A 97 -10.55 0.11 8.29
N GLU A 98 -10.77 0.56 7.04
CA GLU A 98 -10.99 1.96 6.74
C GLU A 98 -12.23 2.54 7.45
N ASP A 99 -13.17 1.67 7.84
CA ASP A 99 -14.32 1.98 8.69
C ASP A 99 -13.95 2.53 10.08
N LEU A 100 -12.74 2.25 10.58
CA LEU A 100 -12.23 2.83 11.81
C LEU A 100 -11.58 4.21 11.62
N LEU A 101 -11.36 4.63 10.38
CA LEU A 101 -10.64 5.85 10.03
C LEU A 101 -11.56 6.93 9.46
N LEU A 102 -12.70 6.55 8.89
CA LEU A 102 -13.62 7.42 8.18
C LEU A 102 -14.98 7.40 8.88
N GLY A 103 -15.67 8.54 8.87
CA GLY A 103 -17.08 8.59 9.22
C GLY A 103 -17.95 7.85 8.20
N GLU A 104 -19.15 7.46 8.59
CA GLU A 104 -20.05 6.64 7.77
C GLU A 104 -20.33 7.27 6.40
N ASP A 105 -20.63 8.57 6.36
CA ASP A 105 -20.88 9.30 5.10
C ASP A 105 -19.65 9.32 4.19
N GLU A 106 -18.47 9.57 4.75
CA GLU A 106 -17.22 9.57 3.99
C GLU A 106 -16.88 8.17 3.46
N LEU A 107 -17.07 7.16 4.29
CA LEU A 107 -16.84 5.76 3.93
C LEU A 107 -17.72 5.34 2.75
N ASN A 108 -19.02 5.66 2.79
CA ASN A 108 -19.94 5.38 1.72
C ASN A 108 -19.54 6.05 0.40
N ARG A 109 -19.09 7.31 0.46
CA ARG A 109 -18.60 8.06 -0.71
C ARG A 109 -17.31 7.46 -1.27
N VAL A 110 -16.38 7.05 -0.41
CA VAL A 110 -15.16 6.37 -0.81
C VAL A 110 -15.49 5.05 -1.51
N TRP A 111 -16.45 4.29 -1.04
CA TRP A 111 -16.86 3.03 -1.69
C TRP A 111 -17.48 3.27 -3.07
N ILE A 112 -18.34 4.27 -3.20
CA ILE A 112 -18.90 4.67 -4.51
C ILE A 112 -17.78 5.07 -5.47
N LEU A 113 -16.86 5.91 -5.01
CA LEU A 113 -15.71 6.34 -5.79
C LEU A 113 -14.83 5.17 -6.23
N ARG A 114 -14.48 4.25 -5.31
CA ARG A 114 -13.72 3.04 -5.65
C ARG A 114 -14.42 2.17 -6.69
N LYS A 115 -15.74 2.01 -6.58
CA LYS A 115 -16.53 1.27 -7.56
C LYS A 115 -16.45 1.91 -8.95
N LEU A 116 -16.51 3.22 -9.03
CA LEU A 116 -16.33 3.97 -10.27
C LEU A 116 -14.92 3.77 -10.84
N LEU A 117 -13.89 4.02 -10.01
CA LEU A 117 -12.49 3.94 -10.43
C LEU A 117 -12.07 2.53 -10.83
N SER A 118 -12.65 1.49 -10.23
CA SER A 118 -12.33 0.09 -10.54
C SER A 118 -12.73 -0.33 -11.96
N SER A 119 -13.62 0.42 -12.62
CA SER A 119 -14.00 0.19 -14.02
C SER A 119 -13.01 0.79 -15.02
N LEU A 120 -12.08 1.63 -14.55
CA LEU A 120 -11.09 2.35 -15.37
C LEU A 120 -9.72 1.65 -15.25
N ASN A 121 -8.89 1.82 -16.27
CA ASN A 121 -7.48 1.43 -16.13
C ASN A 121 -6.76 2.35 -15.12
N PRO A 122 -5.65 1.92 -14.51
CA PRO A 122 -5.01 2.68 -13.44
C PRO A 122 -4.64 4.12 -13.80
N GLY A 123 -4.18 4.36 -15.02
CA GLY A 123 -3.83 5.71 -15.50
C GLY A 123 -5.04 6.63 -15.61
N ASP A 124 -6.10 6.15 -16.25
CA ASP A 124 -7.34 6.92 -16.43
C ASP A 124 -8.05 7.16 -15.09
N ALA A 125 -7.99 6.18 -14.17
CA ALA A 125 -8.52 6.33 -12.82
C ALA A 125 -7.81 7.47 -12.06
N MET A 126 -6.49 7.54 -12.16
CA MET A 126 -5.70 8.60 -11.52
C MET A 126 -5.96 9.96 -12.17
N GLU A 127 -5.95 10.06 -13.50
CA GLU A 127 -6.24 11.31 -14.21
C GLU A 127 -7.64 11.82 -13.86
N PHE A 128 -8.65 10.94 -13.88
CA PHE A 128 -10.01 11.29 -13.49
C PHE A 128 -10.07 11.85 -12.06
N LEU A 129 -9.44 11.16 -11.11
CA LEU A 129 -9.41 11.61 -9.71
C LEU A 129 -8.71 12.96 -9.56
N LEU A 130 -7.54 13.14 -10.19
CA LEU A 130 -6.79 14.40 -10.14
C LEU A 130 -7.60 15.57 -10.72
N ASP A 131 -8.28 15.38 -11.83
CA ASP A 131 -9.09 16.43 -12.45
C ASP A 131 -10.24 16.85 -11.54
N LYS A 132 -10.89 15.91 -10.87
CA LYS A 132 -11.95 16.21 -9.90
C LYS A 132 -11.42 16.88 -8.64
N MET A 133 -10.25 16.47 -8.14
CA MET A 133 -9.65 17.05 -6.95
C MET A 133 -9.06 18.45 -7.17
N ARG A 134 -8.66 18.80 -8.40
CA ARG A 134 -8.09 20.13 -8.72
C ARG A 134 -9.06 21.28 -8.51
N VAL A 135 -10.37 21.03 -8.61
CA VAL A 135 -11.41 22.03 -8.46
C VAL A 135 -11.93 22.16 -7.03
N THR A 136 -11.40 21.39 -6.11
CA THR A 136 -11.76 21.39 -4.69
C THR A 136 -10.53 21.65 -3.81
N LYS A 137 -10.73 22.29 -2.67
CA LYS A 137 -9.63 22.64 -1.75
C LYS A 137 -9.44 21.63 -0.63
N THR A 138 -10.47 20.86 -0.32
CA THR A 138 -10.47 19.89 0.78
C THR A 138 -11.14 18.60 0.35
N ASN A 139 -10.83 17.49 1.04
CA ASN A 139 -11.53 16.22 0.83
C ASN A 139 -13.04 16.34 1.07
N GLN A 140 -13.44 17.16 2.05
CA GLN A 140 -14.84 17.38 2.35
C GLN A 140 -15.59 18.05 1.19
N GLU A 141 -15.01 19.09 0.60
CA GLU A 141 -15.57 19.73 -0.61
C GLU A 141 -15.65 18.74 -1.78
N PHE A 142 -14.59 17.92 -1.94
CA PHE A 142 -14.56 16.88 -2.96
C PHE A 142 -15.70 15.89 -2.77
N PHE A 143 -15.89 15.35 -1.56
CA PHE A 143 -16.98 14.43 -1.29
C PHE A 143 -18.36 15.05 -1.43
N GLN A 144 -18.52 16.33 -1.11
CA GLN A 144 -19.77 17.06 -1.35
C GLN A 144 -20.07 17.21 -2.83
N SER A 145 -19.05 17.46 -3.67
CA SER A 145 -19.21 17.61 -5.11
C SER A 145 -19.65 16.32 -5.84
N MET A 146 -19.49 15.16 -5.19
CA MET A 146 -19.95 13.89 -5.75
C MET A 146 -21.47 13.73 -5.77
N ASN A 147 -22.23 14.60 -5.11
CA ASN A 147 -23.69 14.60 -5.08
C ASN A 147 -24.32 15.53 -6.14
N SER A 148 -23.50 16.23 -6.89
CA SER A 148 -23.87 17.14 -7.97
C SER A 148 -23.67 16.44 -9.31
#